data_4e90818d6028ff1b4f4eb985a7443c90
#
_entry.id   4e90818d6028ff1b4f4eb985a7443c90
#
_cell.length_a   1.000
_cell.length_b   1.000
_cell.length_c   1.000
_cell.angle_alpha   90.00
_cell.angle_beta   90.00
_cell.angle_gamma   90.00
#
_symmetry.space_group_name_H-M   'P 1'
#
loop_
_entity.id
_entity.type
_entity.pdbx_description
1 polymer ?
#
loop_
_entity_poly.entity_id
_entity_poly.type
_entity_poly.pdbx_seq_one_letter_code
_entity_poly.pdbx_strand_id
1 'polypeptide(L)'
;MASSIPKGTATATATETRTRNGTERERESKREREEIITAWPSSKVKSFVANDGVVLRYFDSEAGDADEERNEEGKPWLVMIHGFTGSSLVFQRNIPSLTPHYRIIAPDLRGHGSSSKPTHGFHVSRLATDLHELITTLSPSLSSQRASGQETPQQWRAIGGSLGCSILWCYASLFTTHPFSHMIFVDQSPLQNRVGDWDLTHCNRGMNSLSALLGLQSTLATHPETAHKGTIQACLAYRAFPLDSDFQSEEERKQVTREDEEFFLGEAMKEGQEWYGKLMGDHTALDWRGSIAATFGAESKSQSQTKVLVVASERSGCFPAEGPLFVVGLVNGDVGTGRSGEGSCVEKKEEKRAKGVSVNWGGHWCYWEDPERFNGLCLDFLADREMDQSLGQWV
;
A
#
# COMPACT_ATOMS: atom_id res chain seq x y z
N MET A 1 47.84 -68.20 21.66
CA MET A 1 48.12 -67.44 20.47
C MET A 1 46.78 -67.01 19.90
N ALA A 2 46.30 -65.87 20.22
CA ALA A 2 45.18 -65.22 19.52
C ALA A 2 45.18 -63.72 19.89
N SER A 3 45.46 -62.90 18.98
CA SER A 3 45.51 -61.43 19.12
C SER A 3 44.09 -60.83 19.04
N SER A 4 43.77 -60.04 19.98
CA SER A 4 42.53 -59.25 20.02
C SER A 4 42.76 -57.86 19.39
N ILE A 5 41.87 -57.48 18.49
CA ILE A 5 41.79 -56.14 17.90
C ILE A 5 40.71 -55.35 18.63
N PRO A 6 40.93 -54.12 19.05
CA PRO A 6 39.88 -53.28 19.65
C PRO A 6 39.07 -52.54 18.56
N LYS A 7 37.76 -52.54 18.73
CA LYS A 7 36.82 -51.72 17.93
C LYS A 7 36.85 -50.26 18.41
N GLY A 8 37.18 -49.33 17.52
CA GLY A 8 37.10 -47.91 17.76
C GLY A 8 35.66 -47.39 17.67
N THR A 9 35.28 -46.59 18.62
CA THR A 9 34.08 -45.78 18.67
C THR A 9 34.33 -44.46 17.95
N ALA A 10 33.58 -44.20 16.90
CA ALA A 10 33.49 -42.87 16.30
C ALA A 10 32.09 -42.67 15.72
N THR A 11 31.20 -42.12 16.51
CA THR A 11 29.95 -41.48 16.01
C THR A 11 29.28 -40.71 17.16
N ALA A 12 29.73 -39.50 17.44
CA ALA A 12 28.97 -38.54 18.24
C ALA A 12 29.54 -37.09 18.09
N THR A 13 29.55 -36.54 16.89
CA THR A 13 29.94 -35.13 16.74
C THR A 13 29.20 -34.38 15.59
N ALA A 14 28.24 -35.04 14.94
CA ALA A 14 27.54 -34.38 13.79
C ALA A 14 26.13 -33.83 14.15
N THR A 15 25.59 -34.10 15.32
CA THR A 15 24.21 -33.73 15.68
C THR A 15 24.13 -32.48 16.56
N GLU A 16 25.18 -32.15 17.30
CA GLU A 16 25.18 -30.93 18.15
C GLU A 16 25.48 -29.61 17.40
N THR A 17 26.15 -29.69 16.25
CA THR A 17 26.46 -28.48 15.45
C THR A 17 25.27 -27.98 14.64
N ARG A 18 24.29 -28.86 14.35
CA ARG A 18 23.11 -28.46 13.55
C ARG A 18 22.01 -27.83 14.40
N THR A 19 21.92 -28.12 15.67
CA THR A 19 20.96 -27.50 16.61
C THR A 19 21.43 -26.13 17.10
N ARG A 20 22.76 -25.91 17.22
CA ARG A 20 23.29 -24.59 17.61
C ARG A 20 23.13 -23.53 16.53
N ASN A 21 23.32 -23.88 15.26
CA ASN A 21 23.13 -22.93 14.15
C ASN A 21 21.65 -22.59 13.88
N GLY A 22 20.70 -23.45 14.23
CA GLY A 22 19.27 -23.15 14.17
C GLY A 22 18.85 -22.09 15.20
N THR A 23 19.32 -22.25 16.44
CA THR A 23 18.98 -21.32 17.54
C THR A 23 19.69 -19.98 17.47
N GLU A 24 20.85 -19.88 16.82
CA GLU A 24 21.52 -18.60 16.55
C GLU A 24 20.84 -17.85 15.39
N ARG A 25 20.44 -18.51 14.30
CA ARG A 25 19.62 -17.90 13.23
C ARG A 25 18.24 -17.48 13.71
N GLU A 26 17.60 -18.23 14.62
CA GLU A 26 16.33 -17.81 15.24
C GLU A 26 16.52 -16.66 16.24
N ARG A 27 17.71 -16.49 16.83
CA ARG A 27 18.03 -15.35 17.70
C ARG A 27 18.43 -14.09 16.92
N GLU A 28 19.05 -14.21 15.76
CA GLU A 28 19.33 -13.10 14.86
C GLU A 28 18.07 -12.57 14.13
N SER A 29 16.99 -13.34 14.06
CA SER A 29 15.69 -12.88 13.54
C SER A 29 14.88 -12.02 14.52
N LYS A 30 15.36 -11.83 15.75
CA LYS A 30 14.85 -10.79 16.67
C LYS A 30 15.45 -9.44 16.27
N ARG A 31 15.03 -8.88 15.13
CA ARG A 31 15.24 -7.44 14.89
C ARG A 31 14.54 -6.66 15.99
N GLU A 32 15.32 -5.91 16.75
CA GLU A 32 14.77 -4.81 17.55
C GLU A 32 13.87 -4.01 16.60
N ARG A 33 12.60 -3.81 16.94
CA ARG A 33 11.73 -2.94 16.16
C ARG A 33 12.41 -1.57 16.07
N GLU A 34 12.59 -1.09 14.86
CA GLU A 34 13.12 0.25 14.64
C GLU A 34 12.26 1.27 15.39
N GLU A 35 12.91 2.24 16.00
CA GLU A 35 12.23 3.32 16.73
C GLU A 35 11.27 4.06 15.79
N ILE A 36 10.04 4.25 16.22
CA ILE A 36 9.00 4.95 15.44
C ILE A 36 9.33 6.45 15.45
N ILE A 37 9.62 6.99 14.26
CA ILE A 37 9.78 8.44 14.10
C ILE A 37 8.44 9.14 13.97
N THR A 38 8.34 10.34 14.51
CA THR A 38 7.13 11.19 14.48
C THR A 38 7.23 12.35 13.47
N ALA A 39 8.38 12.52 12.84
CA ALA A 39 8.61 13.48 11.77
C ALA A 39 9.81 13.07 10.91
N TRP A 40 9.73 13.36 9.62
CA TRP A 40 10.89 13.26 8.74
C TRP A 40 11.94 14.34 9.05
N PRO A 41 13.25 14.09 8.81
CA PRO A 41 14.25 15.16 8.82
C PRO A 41 13.82 16.30 7.88
N SER A 42 13.95 17.55 8.34
CA SER A 42 13.48 18.71 7.59
C SER A 42 14.15 18.86 6.22
N SER A 43 15.38 18.39 6.06
CA SER A 43 16.12 18.35 4.78
C SER A 43 15.44 17.45 3.75
N LYS A 44 14.73 16.39 4.18
CA LYS A 44 14.03 15.42 3.32
C LYS A 44 12.57 15.83 3.00
N VAL A 45 12.05 16.90 3.62
CA VAL A 45 10.67 17.37 3.39
C VAL A 45 10.68 18.53 2.41
N LYS A 46 9.91 18.37 1.34
CA LYS A 46 9.67 19.40 0.31
C LYS A 46 8.21 19.82 0.30
N SER A 47 7.91 20.88 -0.44
CA SER A 47 6.53 21.34 -0.61
C SER A 47 6.30 21.81 -2.04
N PHE A 48 5.06 21.71 -2.49
CA PHE A 48 4.58 22.36 -3.70
C PHE A 48 3.23 23.03 -3.41
N VAL A 49 2.84 23.96 -4.28
CA VAL A 49 1.56 24.67 -4.18
C VAL A 49 0.65 24.12 -5.26
N ALA A 50 -0.48 23.53 -4.85
CA ALA A 50 -1.50 23.05 -5.76
C ALA A 50 -2.18 24.24 -6.50
N ASN A 51 -2.86 23.99 -7.61
CA ASN A 51 -3.47 25.00 -8.44
C ASN A 51 -4.54 25.85 -7.74
N ASP A 52 -5.06 25.37 -6.62
CA ASP A 52 -6.02 26.07 -5.76
C ASP A 52 -5.36 26.83 -4.58
N GLY A 53 -4.02 26.90 -4.56
CA GLY A 53 -3.23 27.64 -3.57
C GLY A 53 -2.92 26.84 -2.30
N VAL A 54 -3.36 25.58 -2.20
CA VAL A 54 -3.08 24.73 -1.03
C VAL A 54 -1.64 24.22 -1.07
N VAL A 55 -0.90 24.42 0.03
CA VAL A 55 0.48 23.94 0.17
C VAL A 55 0.47 22.49 0.61
N LEU A 56 1.07 21.61 -0.19
CA LEU A 56 1.21 20.21 0.09
C LEU A 56 2.68 19.87 0.36
N ARG A 57 2.92 18.98 1.32
CA ARG A 57 4.25 18.53 1.68
C ARG A 57 4.47 17.09 1.27
N TYR A 58 5.72 16.74 0.99
CA TYR A 58 6.10 15.38 0.63
C TYR A 58 7.52 15.08 1.12
N PHE A 59 7.76 13.83 1.46
CA PHE A 59 9.09 13.29 1.66
C PHE A 59 9.73 13.01 0.29
N ASP A 60 11.01 13.36 0.15
CA ASP A 60 11.84 13.05 -1.01
C ASP A 60 13.16 12.46 -0.53
N SER A 61 13.41 11.20 -0.87
CA SER A 61 14.59 10.48 -0.41
C SER A 61 15.92 11.11 -0.86
N GLU A 62 15.92 11.84 -1.97
CA GLU A 62 17.11 12.51 -2.52
C GLU A 62 17.20 14.00 -2.18
N ALA A 63 16.26 14.53 -1.39
CA ALA A 63 16.32 15.92 -0.97
C ALA A 63 17.46 16.16 0.02
N GLY A 64 18.16 17.29 -0.13
CA GLY A 64 19.22 17.73 0.80
C GLY A 64 20.58 17.06 0.64
N ASP A 65 20.71 16.10 -0.24
CA ASP A 65 22.01 15.53 -0.59
C ASP A 65 22.68 16.52 -1.57
N ALA A 66 23.54 17.40 -1.02
CA ALA A 66 24.31 18.34 -1.82
C ALA A 66 25.41 17.56 -2.56
N ASP A 67 25.49 17.79 -3.88
CA ASP A 67 26.67 17.46 -4.70
C ASP A 67 27.01 15.98 -4.98
N GLU A 68 26.13 15.01 -4.78
CA GLU A 68 26.31 13.77 -5.51
C GLU A 68 25.94 14.02 -6.97
N GLU A 69 26.93 13.87 -7.88
CA GLU A 69 26.75 13.90 -9.32
C GLU A 69 25.51 13.08 -9.67
N ARG A 70 24.42 13.76 -10.04
CA ARG A 70 23.22 13.10 -10.54
C ARG A 70 23.67 12.31 -11.75
N ASN A 71 23.80 10.99 -11.61
CA ASN A 71 23.98 10.13 -12.76
C ASN A 71 22.89 10.50 -13.75
N GLU A 72 23.25 10.73 -15.02
CA GLU A 72 22.30 11.08 -16.09
C GLU A 72 21.18 10.05 -16.24
N GLU A 73 21.37 8.82 -15.74
CA GLU A 73 20.39 7.76 -15.54
C GLU A 73 19.98 7.68 -14.05
N GLY A 74 19.24 8.68 -13.55
CA GLY A 74 18.74 8.69 -12.18
C GLY A 74 17.87 7.47 -11.84
N LYS A 75 17.79 7.09 -10.55
CA LYS A 75 16.91 6.03 -10.07
C LYS A 75 15.48 6.24 -10.56
N PRO A 76 14.75 5.18 -10.91
CA PRO A 76 13.32 5.28 -11.20
C PRO A 76 12.57 5.86 -9.99
N TRP A 77 11.51 6.61 -10.28
CA TRP A 77 10.69 7.23 -9.25
C TRP A 77 9.68 6.25 -8.67
N LEU A 78 9.50 6.27 -7.36
CA LEU A 78 8.45 5.52 -6.67
C LEU A 78 7.63 6.46 -5.79
N VAL A 79 6.36 6.66 -6.14
CA VAL A 79 5.44 7.39 -5.28
C VAL A 79 4.72 6.41 -4.33
N MET A 80 4.69 6.75 -3.03
CA MET A 80 4.02 5.95 -2.00
C MET A 80 2.90 6.78 -1.37
N ILE A 81 1.65 6.34 -1.55
CA ILE A 81 0.44 7.09 -1.20
C ILE A 81 -0.24 6.42 -0.02
N HIS A 82 -0.29 7.12 1.11
CA HIS A 82 -0.90 6.61 2.33
C HIS A 82 -2.43 6.56 2.28
N GLY A 83 -3.02 5.82 3.23
CA GLY A 83 -4.46 5.68 3.39
C GLY A 83 -5.10 6.78 4.22
N PHE A 84 -6.37 6.60 4.50
CA PHE A 84 -7.20 7.45 5.34
C PHE A 84 -6.58 7.61 6.74
N THR A 85 -6.56 8.84 7.26
CA THR A 85 -6.00 9.23 8.56
C THR A 85 -4.48 9.06 8.76
N GLY A 86 -3.76 8.58 7.74
CA GLY A 86 -2.31 8.42 7.78
C GLY A 86 -1.53 9.66 7.35
N SER A 87 -0.23 9.47 7.18
CA SER A 87 0.70 10.40 6.54
C SER A 87 1.80 9.60 5.83
N SER A 88 2.74 10.27 5.20
CA SER A 88 3.93 9.64 4.61
C SER A 88 4.75 8.81 5.63
N LEU A 89 4.64 9.14 6.92
CA LEU A 89 5.33 8.43 8.00
C LEU A 89 4.89 6.96 8.17
N VAL A 90 3.73 6.55 7.67
CA VAL A 90 3.32 5.14 7.72
C VAL A 90 4.27 4.23 6.92
N PHE A 91 5.07 4.80 6.01
CA PHE A 91 6.07 4.08 5.21
C PHE A 91 7.48 4.14 5.77
N GLN A 92 7.69 4.67 6.98
CA GLN A 92 9.02 4.83 7.57
C GLN A 92 9.82 3.52 7.67
N ARG A 93 9.14 2.38 7.82
CA ARG A 93 9.75 1.04 7.87
C ARG A 93 10.03 0.43 6.49
N ASN A 94 9.50 1.03 5.43
CA ASN A 94 9.63 0.54 4.05
C ASN A 94 10.68 1.34 3.27
N ILE A 95 10.72 2.64 3.46
CA ILE A 95 11.57 3.57 2.72
C ILE A 95 13.04 3.17 2.76
N PRO A 96 13.66 2.80 3.90
CA PRO A 96 15.08 2.43 3.93
C PRO A 96 15.46 1.27 2.99
N SER A 97 14.59 0.27 2.86
CA SER A 97 14.82 -0.88 1.96
C SER A 97 14.61 -0.55 0.47
N LEU A 98 13.81 0.46 0.17
CA LEU A 98 13.45 0.82 -1.20
C LEU A 98 14.36 1.91 -1.80
N THR A 99 14.91 2.81 -0.99
CA THR A 99 15.76 3.94 -1.43
C THR A 99 17.05 3.55 -2.16
N PRO A 100 17.68 2.37 -1.94
CA PRO A 100 18.79 1.94 -2.78
C PRO A 100 18.42 1.78 -4.25
N HIS A 101 17.16 1.48 -4.56
CA HIS A 101 16.67 1.13 -5.89
C HIS A 101 15.82 2.23 -6.55
N TYR A 102 15.14 3.06 -5.75
CA TYR A 102 14.17 4.05 -6.21
C TYR A 102 14.39 5.40 -5.53
N ARG A 103 14.11 6.47 -6.25
CA ARG A 103 13.87 7.76 -5.61
C ARG A 103 12.44 7.77 -5.08
N ILE A 104 12.30 7.85 -3.76
CA ILE A 104 11.00 7.75 -3.09
C ILE A 104 10.39 9.14 -2.93
N ILE A 105 9.15 9.27 -3.36
CA ILE A 105 8.28 10.43 -3.13
C ILE A 105 7.09 9.95 -2.32
N ALA A 106 6.95 10.41 -1.09
CA ALA A 106 5.80 10.08 -0.25
C ALA A 106 5.07 11.37 0.17
N PRO A 107 3.98 11.74 -0.53
CA PRO A 107 3.22 12.92 -0.16
C PRO A 107 2.42 12.70 1.12
N ASP A 108 2.33 13.75 1.93
CA ASP A 108 1.23 13.91 2.88
C ASP A 108 0.03 14.44 2.10
N LEU A 109 -1.05 13.68 2.04
CA LEU A 109 -2.25 14.08 1.32
C LEU A 109 -2.81 15.40 1.88
N ARG A 110 -3.56 16.12 1.05
CA ARG A 110 -4.35 17.29 1.48
C ARG A 110 -5.13 16.96 2.75
N GLY A 111 -5.05 17.81 3.76
CA GLY A 111 -5.69 17.59 5.05
C GLY A 111 -4.98 16.57 5.96
N HIS A 112 -3.86 15.96 5.56
CA HIS A 112 -3.15 14.94 6.33
C HIS A 112 -1.72 15.35 6.68
N GLY A 113 -1.13 14.70 7.66
CA GLY A 113 0.28 14.83 8.03
C GLY A 113 0.74 16.29 8.19
N SER A 114 1.77 16.68 7.48
CA SER A 114 2.36 18.03 7.49
C SER A 114 1.81 18.95 6.38
N SER A 115 0.94 18.45 5.49
CA SER A 115 0.27 19.25 4.47
C SER A 115 -0.75 20.21 5.08
N SER A 116 -1.09 21.28 4.32
CA SER A 116 -2.10 22.25 4.73
C SER A 116 -3.46 21.61 5.00
N LYS A 117 -4.21 22.21 5.92
CA LYS A 117 -5.52 21.79 6.40
C LYS A 117 -6.64 22.71 5.86
N PRO A 118 -6.95 22.64 4.54
CA PRO A 118 -7.97 23.51 3.95
C PRO A 118 -9.37 23.08 4.38
N THR A 119 -10.35 23.96 4.20
CA THR A 119 -11.77 23.68 4.47
C THR A 119 -12.52 23.12 3.25
N HIS A 120 -11.81 22.73 2.19
CA HIS A 120 -12.37 22.27 0.92
C HIS A 120 -11.50 21.16 0.30
N GLY A 121 -12.04 20.46 -0.71
CA GLY A 121 -11.31 19.42 -1.43
C GLY A 121 -11.42 18.01 -0.80
N PHE A 122 -12.52 17.72 -0.10
CA PHE A 122 -12.82 16.43 0.55
C PHE A 122 -13.20 15.34 -0.46
N HIS A 123 -12.48 15.28 -1.59
CA HIS A 123 -12.84 14.40 -2.70
C HIS A 123 -11.64 13.63 -3.21
N VAL A 124 -11.83 12.34 -3.49
CA VAL A 124 -10.79 11.48 -4.07
C VAL A 124 -10.26 12.06 -5.39
N SER A 125 -11.14 12.69 -6.19
CA SER A 125 -10.76 13.36 -7.44
C SER A 125 -9.84 14.56 -7.21
N ARG A 126 -10.00 15.32 -6.11
CA ARG A 126 -9.07 16.40 -5.77
C ARG A 126 -7.71 15.85 -5.34
N LEU A 127 -7.70 14.79 -4.54
CA LEU A 127 -6.46 14.12 -4.15
C LEU A 127 -5.71 13.53 -5.36
N ALA A 128 -6.44 12.97 -6.32
CA ALA A 128 -5.84 12.49 -7.58
C ALA A 128 -5.28 13.65 -8.45
N THR A 129 -5.93 14.81 -8.43
CA THR A 129 -5.42 16.01 -9.09
C THR A 129 -4.18 16.55 -8.39
N ASP A 130 -4.15 16.57 -7.05
CA ASP A 130 -2.96 16.95 -6.27
C ASP A 130 -1.75 16.04 -6.62
N LEU A 131 -1.99 14.73 -6.75
CA LEU A 131 -0.97 13.78 -7.19
C LEU A 131 -0.48 14.09 -8.62
N HIS A 132 -1.40 14.38 -9.52
CA HIS A 132 -1.05 14.74 -10.90
C HIS A 132 -0.18 16.00 -10.96
N GLU A 133 -0.53 17.02 -10.20
CA GLU A 133 0.21 18.28 -10.12
C GLU A 133 1.61 18.04 -9.51
N LEU A 134 1.71 17.20 -8.47
CA LEU A 134 3.00 16.81 -7.89
C LEU A 134 3.90 16.12 -8.91
N ILE A 135 3.40 15.09 -9.60
CA ILE A 135 4.15 14.35 -10.62
C ILE A 135 4.60 15.28 -11.75
N THR A 136 3.72 16.15 -12.21
CA THR A 136 4.02 17.11 -13.28
C THR A 136 5.07 18.14 -12.86
N THR A 137 5.01 18.58 -11.60
CA THR A 137 6.01 19.50 -11.03
C THR A 137 7.40 18.86 -10.92
N LEU A 138 7.44 17.58 -10.52
CA LEU A 138 8.69 16.83 -10.37
C LEU A 138 9.29 16.36 -11.70
N SER A 139 8.45 16.19 -12.72
CA SER A 139 8.84 15.71 -14.05
C SER A 139 8.29 16.61 -15.17
N PRO A 140 8.79 17.86 -15.32
CA PRO A 140 8.27 18.79 -16.32
C PRO A 140 8.39 18.29 -17.76
N SER A 141 9.36 17.40 -18.03
CA SER A 141 9.53 16.76 -19.34
C SER A 141 8.32 15.92 -19.77
N LEU A 142 7.54 15.37 -18.84
CA LEU A 142 6.32 14.61 -19.14
C LEU A 142 5.28 15.49 -19.87
N SER A 143 5.16 16.76 -19.52
CA SER A 143 4.22 17.70 -20.13
C SER A 143 4.64 18.09 -21.54
N SER A 144 5.92 18.38 -21.76
CA SER A 144 6.48 18.80 -23.06
C SER A 144 6.51 17.65 -24.06
N GLN A 145 6.82 16.45 -23.62
CA GLN A 145 6.90 15.25 -24.47
C GLN A 145 5.50 14.78 -24.89
N ARG A 146 4.51 14.85 -23.99
CA ARG A 146 3.10 14.61 -24.33
C ARG A 146 2.59 15.57 -25.42
N ALA A 147 2.99 16.83 -25.35
CA ALA A 147 2.64 17.82 -26.36
C ALA A 147 3.29 17.58 -27.72
N SER A 148 4.48 16.93 -27.76
CA SER A 148 5.20 16.59 -28.99
C SER A 148 4.82 15.23 -29.60
N GLY A 149 3.97 14.44 -28.93
CA GLY A 149 3.58 13.08 -29.38
C GLY A 149 4.70 12.03 -29.30
N GLN A 150 5.79 12.32 -28.56
CA GLN A 150 6.85 11.35 -28.32
C GLN A 150 6.44 10.39 -27.19
N GLU A 151 6.68 9.09 -27.41
CA GLU A 151 6.56 8.09 -26.34
C GLU A 151 7.66 8.35 -25.31
N THR A 152 7.25 8.55 -24.06
CA THR A 152 8.17 8.71 -22.94
C THR A 152 8.34 7.40 -22.21
N PRO A 153 9.55 7.05 -21.73
CA PRO A 153 9.71 5.91 -20.84
C PRO A 153 8.82 6.09 -19.60
N GLN A 154 8.16 5.01 -19.18
CA GLN A 154 7.40 4.98 -17.92
C GLN A 154 8.39 4.95 -16.75
N GLN A 155 8.77 6.11 -16.26
CA GLN A 155 9.78 6.26 -15.20
C GLN A 155 9.22 6.14 -13.78
N TRP A 156 7.90 6.23 -13.63
CA TRP A 156 7.24 6.19 -12.35
C TRP A 156 6.70 4.80 -12.00
N ARG A 157 6.72 4.51 -10.72
CA ARG A 157 6.05 3.39 -10.08
C ARG A 157 5.21 3.94 -8.93
N ALA A 158 4.18 3.20 -8.50
CA ALA A 158 3.32 3.64 -7.41
C ALA A 158 2.98 2.51 -6.44
N ILE A 159 2.90 2.85 -5.16
CA ILE A 159 2.29 2.02 -4.11
C ILE A 159 1.18 2.85 -3.50
N GLY A 160 -0.05 2.32 -3.49
CA GLY A 160 -1.18 2.92 -2.79
C GLY A 160 -1.69 1.99 -1.70
N GLY A 161 -1.82 2.50 -0.47
CA GLY A 161 -2.49 1.79 0.62
C GLY A 161 -3.90 2.30 0.81
N SER A 162 -4.93 1.43 0.82
CA SER A 162 -6.32 1.82 1.11
C SER A 162 -6.81 2.97 0.23
N LEU A 163 -7.16 4.14 0.79
CA LEU A 163 -7.50 5.36 0.04
C LEU A 163 -6.49 5.69 -1.06
N GLY A 164 -5.20 5.40 -0.85
CA GLY A 164 -4.16 5.58 -1.86
C GLY A 164 -4.42 4.79 -3.14
N CYS A 165 -5.04 3.60 -3.05
CA CYS A 165 -5.48 2.83 -4.22
C CYS A 165 -6.57 3.57 -5.00
N SER A 166 -7.58 4.11 -4.29
CA SER A 166 -8.67 4.86 -4.93
C SER A 166 -8.16 6.14 -5.58
N ILE A 167 -7.15 6.78 -5.00
CA ILE A 167 -6.47 7.94 -5.62
C ILE A 167 -5.78 7.52 -6.93
N LEU A 168 -5.10 6.37 -6.96
CA LEU A 168 -4.44 5.85 -8.17
C LEU A 168 -5.45 5.44 -9.24
N TRP A 169 -6.58 4.82 -8.87
CA TRP A 169 -7.65 4.48 -9.81
C TRP A 169 -8.31 5.73 -10.39
N CYS A 170 -8.56 6.74 -9.54
CA CYS A 170 -9.08 8.03 -9.99
C CYS A 170 -8.08 8.74 -10.91
N TYR A 171 -6.79 8.76 -10.54
CA TYR A 171 -5.72 9.30 -11.37
C TYR A 171 -5.72 8.65 -12.76
N ALA A 172 -5.72 7.31 -12.82
CA ALA A 172 -5.72 6.57 -14.08
C ALA A 172 -6.96 6.87 -14.93
N SER A 173 -8.13 7.04 -14.31
CA SER A 173 -9.37 7.40 -14.98
C SER A 173 -9.36 8.83 -15.57
N LEU A 174 -8.70 9.78 -14.89
CA LEU A 174 -8.65 11.19 -15.31
C LEU A 174 -7.49 11.50 -16.25
N PHE A 175 -6.31 10.88 -15.99
CA PHE A 175 -5.04 11.24 -16.61
C PHE A 175 -4.33 10.08 -17.32
N THR A 176 -4.97 8.93 -17.44
CA THR A 176 -4.42 7.66 -17.92
C THR A 176 -3.43 7.00 -16.93
N THR A 177 -2.99 5.78 -17.24
CA THR A 177 -2.00 5.07 -16.40
C THR A 177 -0.57 5.56 -16.59
N HIS A 178 -0.30 6.29 -17.67
CA HIS A 178 0.98 6.96 -17.87
C HIS A 178 1.17 8.06 -16.79
N PRO A 179 2.32 8.19 -16.12
CA PRO A 179 3.64 7.66 -16.48
C PRO A 179 4.05 6.37 -15.74
N PHE A 180 3.14 5.59 -15.22
CA PHE A 180 3.44 4.46 -14.35
C PHE A 180 3.70 3.17 -15.13
N SER A 181 4.83 2.51 -14.87
CA SER A 181 5.12 1.17 -15.35
C SER A 181 4.51 0.08 -14.44
N HIS A 182 4.51 0.32 -13.12
CA HIS A 182 4.02 -0.61 -12.11
C HIS A 182 3.18 0.12 -11.07
N MET A 183 2.11 -0.51 -10.63
CA MET A 183 1.30 -0.06 -9.50
C MET A 183 1.05 -1.22 -8.53
N ILE A 184 1.19 -0.95 -7.23
CA ILE A 184 0.85 -1.89 -6.15
C ILE A 184 -0.34 -1.32 -5.41
N PHE A 185 -1.43 -2.09 -5.32
CA PHE A 185 -2.65 -1.75 -4.59
C PHE A 185 -2.72 -2.59 -3.33
N VAL A 186 -2.71 -1.95 -2.16
CA VAL A 186 -2.68 -2.64 -0.88
C VAL A 186 -4.04 -2.52 -0.19
N ASP A 187 -4.70 -3.65 -0.07
CA ASP A 187 -5.88 -3.92 0.73
C ASP A 187 -7.02 -2.90 0.59
N GLN A 188 -7.46 -2.67 -0.66
CA GLN A 188 -8.60 -1.81 -1.00
C GLN A 188 -9.54 -2.49 -1.98
N SER A 189 -10.81 -2.63 -1.59
CA SER A 189 -11.88 -3.07 -2.48
C SER A 189 -12.29 -1.98 -3.47
N PRO A 190 -12.60 -2.31 -4.74
CA PRO A 190 -13.00 -1.32 -5.73
C PRO A 190 -14.35 -0.66 -5.45
N LEU A 191 -15.14 -1.21 -4.55
CA LEU A 191 -16.38 -0.64 -4.03
C LEU A 191 -16.51 -1.00 -2.55
N GLN A 192 -16.70 0.00 -1.69
CA GLN A 192 -16.82 -0.23 -0.26
C GLN A 192 -18.26 -0.52 0.18
N ASN A 193 -19.22 0.18 -0.41
CA ASN A 193 -20.63 0.06 -0.06
C ASN A 193 -21.24 -1.22 -0.61
N ARG A 194 -22.20 -1.76 0.14
CA ARG A 194 -23.05 -2.85 -0.30
C ARG A 194 -24.08 -2.36 -1.31
N VAL A 195 -24.14 -3.02 -2.46
CA VAL A 195 -25.14 -2.81 -3.49
C VAL A 195 -25.69 -4.16 -4.00
N GLY A 196 -26.67 -4.16 -4.89
CA GLY A 196 -27.39 -5.38 -5.28
C GLY A 196 -26.52 -6.47 -5.90
N ASP A 197 -25.42 -6.10 -6.56
CA ASP A 197 -24.45 -6.98 -7.21
C ASP A 197 -23.09 -7.02 -6.49
N TRP A 198 -23.02 -6.52 -5.25
CA TRP A 198 -21.81 -6.42 -4.45
C TRP A 198 -22.13 -6.62 -2.97
N ASP A 199 -21.86 -7.79 -2.46
CA ASP A 199 -22.25 -8.21 -1.13
C ASP A 199 -21.12 -8.10 -0.09
N LEU A 200 -21.37 -8.62 1.12
CA LEU A 200 -20.44 -8.52 2.25
C LEU A 200 -19.12 -9.27 2.07
N THR A 201 -19.01 -10.18 1.09
CA THR A 201 -17.75 -10.87 0.79
C THR A 201 -16.72 -9.96 0.11
N HIS A 202 -17.18 -8.83 -0.42
CA HIS A 202 -16.36 -7.90 -1.17
C HIS A 202 -16.31 -6.49 -0.56
N CYS A 203 -17.35 -6.13 0.21
CA CYS A 203 -17.50 -4.79 0.79
C CYS A 203 -16.52 -4.53 1.95
N ASN A 204 -16.40 -3.26 2.33
CA ASN A 204 -15.79 -2.90 3.61
C ASN A 204 -16.58 -3.53 4.76
N ARG A 205 -15.89 -4.11 5.74
CA ARG A 205 -16.52 -4.81 6.88
C ARG A 205 -17.30 -3.85 7.79
N GLY A 206 -16.78 -2.64 8.00
CA GLY A 206 -17.37 -1.63 8.89
C GLY A 206 -18.06 -0.48 8.16
N MET A 207 -17.52 -0.06 7.01
CA MET A 207 -17.94 1.16 6.28
C MET A 207 -18.63 0.80 4.95
N ASN A 208 -19.71 0.02 5.01
CA ASN A 208 -20.40 -0.53 3.84
C ASN A 208 -21.81 0.01 3.62
N SER A 209 -22.22 1.05 4.34
CA SER A 209 -23.56 1.62 4.27
C SER A 209 -23.59 3.08 4.68
N LEU A 210 -24.61 3.81 4.24
CA LEU A 210 -24.86 5.20 4.66
C LEU A 210 -25.00 5.30 6.20
N SER A 211 -25.64 4.33 6.84
CA SER A 211 -25.81 4.33 8.31
C SER A 211 -24.46 4.25 9.03
N ALA A 212 -23.54 3.41 8.56
CA ALA A 212 -22.20 3.31 9.12
C ALA A 212 -21.41 4.61 8.93
N LEU A 213 -21.50 5.24 7.75
CA LEU A 213 -20.89 6.52 7.47
C LEU A 213 -21.39 7.62 8.40
N LEU A 214 -22.70 7.77 8.57
CA LEU A 214 -23.31 8.75 9.47
C LEU A 214 -22.91 8.51 10.94
N GLY A 215 -22.80 7.24 11.33
CA GLY A 215 -22.29 6.85 12.65
C GLY A 215 -20.83 7.30 12.85
N LEU A 216 -19.95 7.06 11.86
CA LEU A 216 -18.57 7.52 11.90
C LEU A 216 -18.49 9.06 11.99
N GLN A 217 -19.22 9.77 11.14
CA GLN A 217 -19.24 11.25 11.14
C GLN A 217 -19.68 11.82 12.49
N SER A 218 -20.72 11.22 13.10
CA SER A 218 -21.16 11.59 14.43
C SER A 218 -20.10 11.32 15.50
N THR A 219 -19.42 10.17 15.43
CA THR A 219 -18.38 9.81 16.41
C THR A 219 -17.15 10.70 16.23
N LEU A 220 -16.73 11.01 15.00
CA LEU A 220 -15.65 11.97 14.74
C LEU A 220 -15.95 13.35 15.32
N ALA A 221 -17.20 13.81 15.24
CA ALA A 221 -17.61 15.11 15.77
C ALA A 221 -17.64 15.16 17.30
N THR A 222 -17.93 14.06 17.99
CA THR A 222 -18.16 14.04 19.44
C THR A 222 -17.07 13.33 20.23
N HIS A 223 -16.50 12.27 19.69
CA HIS A 223 -15.49 11.40 20.33
C HIS A 223 -14.44 10.94 19.29
N PRO A 224 -13.63 11.86 18.72
CA PRO A 224 -12.73 11.55 17.62
C PRO A 224 -11.70 10.45 17.95
N GLU A 225 -11.13 10.45 19.14
CA GLU A 225 -10.21 9.38 19.56
C GLU A 225 -10.87 7.99 19.51
N THR A 226 -12.14 7.88 19.90
CA THR A 226 -12.88 6.61 19.84
C THR A 226 -13.04 6.14 18.40
N ALA A 227 -13.35 7.07 17.47
CA ALA A 227 -13.46 6.75 16.05
C ALA A 227 -12.13 6.23 15.50
N HIS A 228 -11.02 6.92 15.81
CA HIS A 228 -9.70 6.53 15.32
C HIS A 228 -9.18 5.24 15.96
N LYS A 229 -9.42 5.02 17.26
CA LYS A 229 -9.10 3.74 17.92
C LYS A 229 -9.86 2.57 17.28
N GLY A 230 -11.11 2.79 16.86
CA GLY A 230 -11.86 1.81 16.07
C GLY A 230 -11.21 1.52 14.70
N THR A 231 -10.72 2.54 14.00
CA THR A 231 -9.99 2.39 12.75
C THR A 231 -8.67 1.61 12.95
N ILE A 232 -7.89 1.98 13.96
CA ILE A 232 -6.62 1.30 14.31
C ILE A 232 -6.89 -0.17 14.65
N GLN A 233 -7.96 -0.44 15.41
CA GLN A 233 -8.40 -1.81 15.74
C GLN A 233 -8.67 -2.64 14.48
N ALA A 234 -9.29 -2.06 13.46
CA ALA A 234 -9.62 -2.76 12.21
C ALA A 234 -8.40 -2.94 11.28
N CYS A 235 -7.44 -2.03 11.35
CA CYS A 235 -6.32 -1.99 10.41
C CYS A 235 -5.15 -2.92 10.78
N LEU A 236 -4.94 -3.20 12.07
CA LEU A 236 -3.85 -4.05 12.55
C LEU A 236 -4.32 -5.50 12.71
N ALA A 237 -3.65 -6.45 12.08
CA ALA A 237 -4.01 -7.87 12.09
C ALA A 237 -4.11 -8.43 13.50
N TYR A 238 -3.12 -8.14 14.35
CA TYR A 238 -3.07 -8.62 15.72
C TYR A 238 -4.17 -8.05 16.63
N ARG A 239 -4.88 -7.01 16.15
CA ARG A 239 -6.04 -6.41 16.83
C ARG A 239 -7.36 -6.90 16.23
N ALA A 240 -7.45 -7.01 14.91
CA ALA A 240 -8.67 -7.41 14.19
C ALA A 240 -8.89 -8.92 14.25
N PHE A 241 -7.85 -9.70 13.95
CA PHE A 241 -7.84 -11.16 13.92
C PHE A 241 -6.55 -11.69 14.57
N PRO A 242 -6.45 -11.62 15.93
CA PRO A 242 -5.24 -11.99 16.66
C PRO A 242 -4.92 -13.47 16.53
N LEU A 243 -3.62 -13.80 16.48
CA LEU A 243 -3.07 -15.15 16.56
C LEU A 243 -2.12 -15.25 17.76
N ASP A 244 -2.01 -16.43 18.34
CA ASP A 244 -1.08 -16.70 19.44
C ASP A 244 0.38 -16.47 19.03
N SER A 245 0.69 -16.57 17.74
CA SER A 245 2.02 -16.36 17.16
C SER A 245 2.37 -14.90 16.88
N ASP A 246 1.45 -13.95 17.05
CA ASP A 246 1.71 -12.54 16.72
C ASP A 246 2.79 -11.91 17.62
N PHE A 247 2.93 -12.41 18.86
CA PHE A 247 3.89 -11.91 19.84
C PHE A 247 4.54 -13.04 20.60
N GLN A 248 5.77 -12.83 21.06
CA GLN A 248 6.50 -13.80 21.86
C GLN A 248 6.14 -13.73 23.35
N SER A 249 5.61 -12.58 23.79
CA SER A 249 5.20 -12.34 25.17
C SER A 249 4.05 -11.34 25.25
N GLU A 250 3.35 -11.36 26.39
CA GLU A 250 2.30 -10.40 26.69
C GLU A 250 2.85 -8.96 26.90
N GLU A 251 4.10 -8.86 27.38
CA GLU A 251 4.81 -7.59 27.54
C GLU A 251 5.09 -6.95 26.17
N GLU A 252 5.59 -7.75 25.21
CA GLU A 252 5.80 -7.30 23.84
C GLU A 252 4.48 -6.86 23.20
N ARG A 253 3.42 -7.63 23.35
CA ARG A 253 2.08 -7.30 22.87
C ARG A 253 1.60 -5.95 23.40
N LYS A 254 1.75 -5.71 24.70
CA LYS A 254 1.33 -4.44 25.34
C LYS A 254 2.16 -3.27 24.85
N GLN A 255 3.46 -3.45 24.71
CA GLN A 255 4.37 -2.42 24.23
C GLN A 255 4.02 -2.02 22.80
N VAL A 256 3.96 -3.00 21.88
CA VAL A 256 3.64 -2.78 20.47
C VAL A 256 2.26 -2.14 20.30
N THR A 257 1.27 -2.64 21.05
CA THR A 257 -0.10 -2.08 21.00
C THR A 257 -0.12 -0.61 21.39
N ARG A 258 0.62 -0.22 22.42
CA ARG A 258 0.72 1.18 22.85
C ARG A 258 1.44 2.04 21.83
N GLU A 259 2.60 1.61 21.34
CA GLU A 259 3.40 2.35 20.37
C GLU A 259 2.64 2.58 19.05
N ASP A 260 2.01 1.53 18.52
CA ASP A 260 1.22 1.62 17.29
C ASP A 260 -0.02 2.54 17.52
N GLU A 261 -0.70 2.42 18.67
CA GLU A 261 -1.85 3.29 18.97
C GLU A 261 -1.44 4.76 19.12
N GLU A 262 -0.35 5.04 19.86
CA GLU A 262 0.18 6.40 20.02
C GLU A 262 0.55 7.02 18.67
N PHE A 263 1.24 6.26 17.81
CA PHE A 263 1.64 6.73 16.49
C PHE A 263 0.43 7.02 15.58
N PHE A 264 -0.43 6.04 15.36
CA PHE A 264 -1.55 6.21 14.42
C PHE A 264 -2.60 7.20 14.92
N LEU A 265 -2.86 7.22 16.25
CA LEU A 265 -3.74 8.23 16.83
C LEU A 265 -3.14 9.62 16.72
N GLY A 266 -1.83 9.77 16.97
CA GLY A 266 -1.10 11.02 16.79
C GLY A 266 -1.22 11.57 15.39
N GLU A 267 -1.09 10.72 14.35
CA GLU A 267 -1.29 11.13 12.95
C GLU A 267 -2.74 11.53 12.66
N ALA A 268 -3.70 10.72 13.09
CA ALA A 268 -5.13 10.96 12.85
C ALA A 268 -5.67 12.22 13.55
N MET A 269 -5.09 12.62 14.66
CA MET A 269 -5.51 13.80 15.42
C MET A 269 -4.92 15.11 14.91
N LYS A 270 -4.03 15.09 13.89
CA LYS A 270 -3.44 16.31 13.29
C LYS A 270 -4.43 17.14 12.47
N GLU A 271 -5.56 16.57 12.05
CA GLU A 271 -6.54 17.22 11.19
C GLU A 271 -7.85 17.55 11.94
N GLY A 272 -8.62 18.48 11.37
CA GLY A 272 -10.00 18.70 11.72
C GLY A 272 -10.87 17.47 11.40
N GLN A 273 -11.60 16.97 12.37
CA GLN A 273 -12.30 15.68 12.26
C GLN A 273 -13.44 15.69 11.22
N GLU A 274 -13.98 16.88 10.91
CA GLU A 274 -14.96 17.07 9.83
C GLU A 274 -14.40 16.72 8.46
N TRP A 275 -13.10 16.99 8.22
CA TRP A 275 -12.41 16.60 6.97
C TRP A 275 -12.51 15.11 6.74
N TYR A 276 -12.14 14.33 7.74
CA TYR A 276 -12.18 12.87 7.62
C TYR A 276 -13.60 12.35 7.37
N GLY A 277 -14.58 12.88 8.05
CA GLY A 277 -15.97 12.48 7.86
C GLY A 277 -16.49 12.75 6.44
N LYS A 278 -16.15 13.90 5.86
CA LYS A 278 -16.52 14.27 4.48
C LYS A 278 -15.77 13.44 3.44
N LEU A 279 -14.46 13.27 3.62
CA LEU A 279 -13.64 12.47 2.71
C LEU A 279 -14.08 11.01 2.72
N MET A 280 -14.40 10.43 3.89
CA MET A 280 -14.90 9.07 3.95
C MET A 280 -16.24 8.93 3.21
N GLY A 281 -17.11 9.95 3.27
CA GLY A 281 -18.36 9.97 2.52
C GLY A 281 -18.15 9.90 1.01
N ASP A 282 -17.21 10.65 0.47
CA ASP A 282 -16.85 10.59 -0.93
C ASP A 282 -16.21 9.24 -1.28
N HIS A 283 -15.21 8.82 -0.50
CA HIS A 283 -14.43 7.60 -0.74
C HIS A 283 -15.28 6.33 -0.74
N THR A 284 -16.25 6.19 0.18
CA THR A 284 -17.07 5.00 0.29
C THR A 284 -18.18 4.91 -0.78
N ALA A 285 -18.58 6.04 -1.35
CA ALA A 285 -19.64 6.10 -2.36
C ALA A 285 -19.18 5.75 -3.78
N LEU A 286 -17.86 5.76 -4.04
CA LEU A 286 -17.31 5.59 -5.38
C LEU A 286 -17.20 4.11 -5.76
N ASP A 287 -17.72 3.79 -6.94
CA ASP A 287 -17.59 2.47 -7.58
C ASP A 287 -16.52 2.53 -8.67
N TRP A 288 -15.38 1.93 -8.40
CA TRP A 288 -14.23 1.92 -9.28
C TRP A 288 -14.21 0.74 -10.26
N ARG A 289 -15.11 -0.23 -10.15
CA ARG A 289 -15.10 -1.46 -10.97
C ARG A 289 -15.05 -1.15 -12.47
N GLY A 290 -15.94 -0.28 -12.93
CA GLY A 290 -16.00 0.12 -14.33
C GLY A 290 -14.77 0.91 -14.78
N SER A 291 -14.27 1.84 -13.94
CA SER A 291 -13.08 2.64 -14.25
C SER A 291 -11.81 1.79 -14.30
N ILE A 292 -11.64 0.84 -13.38
CA ILE A 292 -10.48 -0.08 -13.37
C ILE A 292 -10.48 -0.92 -14.65
N ALA A 293 -11.60 -1.54 -15.00
CA ALA A 293 -11.70 -2.33 -16.22
C ALA A 293 -11.44 -1.49 -17.50
N ALA A 294 -11.94 -0.26 -17.54
CA ALA A 294 -11.76 0.63 -18.68
C ALA A 294 -10.34 1.19 -18.83
N THR A 295 -9.62 1.39 -17.73
CA THR A 295 -8.28 2.01 -17.75
C THR A 295 -7.14 1.00 -17.75
N PHE A 296 -7.27 -0.09 -17.01
CA PHE A 296 -6.24 -1.12 -16.86
C PHE A 296 -6.57 -2.40 -17.64
N GLY A 297 -7.84 -2.65 -17.97
CA GLY A 297 -8.28 -3.90 -18.60
C GLY A 297 -7.65 -4.16 -19.96
N ALA A 298 -7.63 -5.43 -20.38
CA ALA A 298 -7.06 -5.88 -21.66
C ALA A 298 -7.70 -5.17 -22.88
N GLU A 299 -8.99 -4.85 -22.79
CA GLU A 299 -9.73 -4.14 -23.84
C GLU A 299 -9.66 -2.60 -23.72
N SER A 300 -8.81 -2.10 -22.79
CA SER A 300 -8.67 -0.66 -22.57
C SER A 300 -8.20 0.05 -23.84
N LYS A 301 -8.96 1.06 -24.27
CA LYS A 301 -8.57 1.94 -25.38
C LYS A 301 -7.31 2.75 -25.07
N SER A 302 -6.94 2.88 -23.80
CA SER A 302 -5.72 3.56 -23.36
C SER A 302 -4.45 2.75 -23.62
N GLN A 303 -4.57 1.48 -24.04
CA GLN A 303 -3.45 0.56 -24.26
C GLN A 303 -2.46 0.56 -23.07
N SER A 304 -2.99 0.58 -21.85
CA SER A 304 -2.19 0.59 -20.62
C SER A 304 -1.16 -0.56 -20.64
N GLN A 305 0.11 -0.24 -20.45
CA GLN A 305 1.18 -1.21 -20.26
C GLN A 305 1.54 -1.38 -18.77
N THR A 306 0.81 -0.70 -17.89
CA THR A 306 1.07 -0.70 -16.45
C THR A 306 0.79 -2.08 -15.87
N LYS A 307 1.80 -2.67 -15.22
CA LYS A 307 1.66 -3.90 -14.46
C LYS A 307 1.06 -3.61 -13.09
N VAL A 308 0.23 -4.52 -12.60
CA VAL A 308 -0.51 -4.34 -11.35
C VAL A 308 -0.22 -5.49 -10.40
N LEU A 309 0.08 -5.18 -9.14
CA LEU A 309 0.07 -6.12 -8.03
C LEU A 309 -1.00 -5.72 -7.04
N VAL A 310 -1.85 -6.65 -6.65
CA VAL A 310 -2.82 -6.47 -5.56
C VAL A 310 -2.36 -7.28 -4.36
N VAL A 311 -2.19 -6.62 -3.22
CA VAL A 311 -1.89 -7.25 -1.93
C VAL A 311 -3.13 -7.14 -1.06
N ALA A 312 -3.76 -8.26 -0.75
CA ALA A 312 -4.93 -8.35 0.12
C ALA A 312 -4.56 -9.09 1.41
N SER A 313 -5.18 -8.75 2.52
CA SER A 313 -4.94 -9.45 3.78
C SER A 313 -6.14 -10.28 4.22
N GLU A 314 -5.89 -11.54 4.58
CA GLU A 314 -6.87 -12.43 5.23
C GLU A 314 -7.22 -11.94 6.64
N ARG A 315 -6.35 -11.14 7.24
CA ARG A 315 -6.47 -10.62 8.61
C ARG A 315 -6.85 -9.14 8.66
N SER A 316 -7.31 -8.58 7.53
CA SER A 316 -7.83 -7.22 7.48
C SER A 316 -9.20 -7.11 8.15
N GLY A 317 -9.33 -6.25 9.17
CA GLY A 317 -10.63 -5.86 9.71
C GLY A 317 -11.37 -4.85 8.83
N CYS A 318 -10.72 -4.34 7.77
CA CYS A 318 -11.32 -3.41 6.82
C CYS A 318 -12.03 -4.13 5.66
N PHE A 319 -11.37 -5.14 5.05
CA PHE A 319 -11.90 -5.84 3.89
C PHE A 319 -11.75 -7.36 4.01
N PRO A 320 -12.71 -8.15 3.52
CA PRO A 320 -12.45 -9.52 3.10
C PRO A 320 -11.45 -9.52 1.93
N ALA A 321 -10.54 -10.49 1.86
CA ALA A 321 -9.49 -10.52 0.84
C ALA A 321 -10.04 -10.59 -0.60
N GLU A 322 -11.22 -11.19 -0.78
CA GLU A 322 -11.92 -11.30 -2.06
C GLU A 322 -12.25 -9.93 -2.66
N GLY A 323 -12.54 -8.92 -1.83
CA GLY A 323 -12.84 -7.57 -2.29
C GLY A 323 -11.67 -6.92 -3.01
N PRO A 324 -10.50 -6.72 -2.36
CA PRO A 324 -9.29 -6.23 -3.04
C PRO A 324 -8.86 -7.11 -4.22
N LEU A 325 -8.87 -8.45 -4.09
CA LEU A 325 -8.45 -9.37 -5.16
C LEU A 325 -9.35 -9.33 -6.39
N PHE A 326 -10.60 -8.87 -6.27
CA PHE A 326 -11.48 -8.67 -7.42
C PHE A 326 -10.87 -7.73 -8.48
N VAL A 327 -10.01 -6.80 -8.07
CA VAL A 327 -9.27 -5.89 -8.97
C VAL A 327 -8.41 -6.66 -9.98
N VAL A 328 -7.83 -7.80 -9.58
CA VAL A 328 -7.02 -8.65 -10.48
C VAL A 328 -7.86 -9.12 -11.67
N GLY A 329 -9.06 -9.62 -11.40
CA GLY A 329 -9.97 -10.06 -12.44
C GLY A 329 -10.45 -8.94 -13.36
N LEU A 330 -10.66 -7.71 -12.82
CA LEU A 330 -11.01 -6.55 -13.64
C LEU A 330 -9.88 -6.14 -14.59
N VAL A 331 -8.63 -6.20 -14.13
CA VAL A 331 -7.45 -5.86 -14.95
C VAL A 331 -7.16 -6.92 -15.99
N ASN A 332 -7.31 -8.20 -15.64
CA ASN A 332 -7.05 -9.31 -16.55
C ASN A 332 -8.23 -9.63 -17.50
N GLY A 333 -9.41 -9.03 -17.26
CA GLY A 333 -10.62 -9.32 -18.03
C GLY A 333 -11.30 -10.64 -17.68
N ASP A 334 -10.93 -11.25 -16.53
CA ASP A 334 -11.47 -12.53 -16.06
C ASP A 334 -12.86 -12.38 -15.42
N VAL A 335 -13.26 -11.16 -15.03
CA VAL A 335 -14.58 -10.85 -14.45
C VAL A 335 -15.26 -9.71 -15.20
N GLY A 336 -16.53 -9.88 -15.50
CA GLY A 336 -17.34 -8.85 -16.13
C GLY A 336 -17.73 -7.73 -15.16
N THR A 337 -17.94 -6.52 -15.66
CA THR A 337 -18.42 -5.35 -14.89
C THR A 337 -19.91 -5.42 -14.53
N GLY A 338 -20.54 -6.60 -14.53
CA GLY A 338 -21.97 -6.79 -14.22
C GLY A 338 -22.94 -6.44 -15.39
N ARG A 339 -22.41 -6.05 -16.56
CA ARG A 339 -23.25 -5.92 -17.76
C ARG A 339 -23.26 -7.25 -18.52
N SER A 340 -24.42 -7.90 -18.57
CA SER A 340 -24.67 -9.07 -19.41
C SER A 340 -24.47 -8.71 -20.88
N GLY A 341 -23.28 -8.96 -21.39
CA GLY A 341 -22.95 -8.92 -22.80
C GLY A 341 -22.30 -10.24 -23.16
N GLU A 342 -22.93 -11.01 -24.05
CA GLU A 342 -22.36 -12.22 -24.62
C GLU A 342 -21.06 -11.87 -25.35
N GLY A 343 -19.92 -12.03 -24.67
CA GLY A 343 -18.59 -11.80 -25.21
C GLY A 343 -17.97 -13.14 -25.56
N SER A 344 -17.80 -13.37 -26.85
CA SER A 344 -17.06 -14.47 -27.47
C SER A 344 -15.67 -14.64 -26.82
N CYS A 345 -15.43 -15.80 -26.21
CA CYS A 345 -14.10 -16.24 -25.78
C CYS A 345 -13.19 -16.45 -27.00
N VAL A 346 -12.33 -15.49 -27.27
CA VAL A 346 -11.15 -15.72 -28.08
C VAL A 346 -9.99 -15.94 -27.11
N GLU A 347 -9.56 -17.19 -26.98
CA GLU A 347 -8.32 -17.56 -26.23
C GLU A 347 -7.09 -16.95 -26.91
N LYS A 348 -6.82 -15.68 -26.65
CA LYS A 348 -5.47 -15.16 -26.75
C LYS A 348 -4.83 -15.30 -25.37
N LYS A 349 -3.79 -16.12 -25.23
CA LYS A 349 -2.85 -16.10 -24.11
C LYS A 349 -2.11 -14.77 -24.13
N GLU A 350 -2.78 -13.69 -23.74
CA GLU A 350 -2.08 -12.45 -23.38
C GLU A 350 -1.46 -12.65 -22.01
N GLU A 351 -0.24 -12.18 -21.83
CA GLU A 351 0.45 -12.21 -20.53
C GLU A 351 -0.40 -11.43 -19.51
N LYS A 352 -0.80 -12.10 -18.42
CA LYS A 352 -1.62 -11.47 -17.37
C LYS A 352 -0.86 -10.29 -16.79
N ARG A 353 -1.46 -9.10 -16.86
CA ARG A 353 -0.86 -7.84 -16.38
C ARG A 353 -1.05 -7.60 -14.89
N ALA A 354 -2.04 -8.23 -14.29
CA ALA A 354 -2.27 -8.17 -12.85
C ALA A 354 -1.97 -9.50 -12.19
N LYS A 355 -1.30 -9.42 -11.04
CA LYS A 355 -1.10 -10.51 -10.08
C LYS A 355 -1.76 -10.11 -8.76
N GLY A 356 -2.25 -11.09 -8.02
CA GLY A 356 -2.81 -10.89 -6.69
C GLY A 356 -2.19 -11.84 -5.69
N VAL A 357 -2.02 -11.38 -4.47
CA VAL A 357 -1.59 -12.22 -3.35
C VAL A 357 -2.44 -11.93 -2.12
N SER A 358 -2.97 -12.99 -1.51
CA SER A 358 -3.59 -12.93 -0.19
C SER A 358 -2.55 -13.29 0.86
N VAL A 359 -2.35 -12.40 1.84
CA VAL A 359 -1.33 -12.54 2.88
C VAL A 359 -1.97 -12.70 4.26
N ASN A 360 -1.28 -13.38 5.18
CA ASN A 360 -1.73 -13.60 6.56
C ASN A 360 -0.77 -13.06 7.63
N TRP A 361 0.36 -12.45 7.21
CA TRP A 361 1.41 -11.92 8.09
C TRP A 361 1.22 -10.45 8.48
N GLY A 362 0.14 -9.80 8.04
CA GLY A 362 -0.25 -8.44 8.44
C GLY A 362 -1.70 -8.20 8.10
N GLY A 363 -2.29 -7.10 8.60
CA GLY A 363 -3.66 -6.67 8.36
C GLY A 363 -3.77 -5.69 7.19
N HIS A 364 -4.70 -4.74 7.34
CA HIS A 364 -4.89 -3.65 6.39
C HIS A 364 -3.61 -2.82 6.18
N TRP A 365 -2.81 -2.70 7.24
CA TRP A 365 -1.50 -2.04 7.22
C TRP A 365 -0.36 -3.07 7.23
N CYS A 366 -0.42 -4.10 6.38
CA CYS A 366 0.60 -5.15 6.31
C CYS A 366 2.02 -4.60 6.06
N TYR A 367 2.16 -3.49 5.34
CA TYR A 367 3.43 -2.79 5.13
C TYR A 367 4.05 -2.23 6.43
N TRP A 368 3.24 -1.99 7.47
CA TRP A 368 3.67 -1.55 8.79
C TRP A 368 3.99 -2.72 9.71
N GLU A 369 3.17 -3.77 9.68
CA GLU A 369 3.26 -4.89 10.60
C GLU A 369 4.39 -5.85 10.25
N ASP A 370 4.61 -6.13 8.97
CA ASP A 370 5.73 -6.94 8.46
C ASP A 370 6.42 -6.26 7.27
N PRO A 371 7.22 -5.21 7.55
CA PRO A 371 7.89 -4.46 6.50
C PRO A 371 8.90 -5.29 5.71
N GLU A 372 9.49 -6.34 6.29
CA GLU A 372 10.48 -7.17 5.60
C GLU A 372 9.84 -7.96 4.46
N ARG A 373 8.72 -8.67 4.72
CA ARG A 373 8.00 -9.40 3.69
C ARG A 373 7.39 -8.47 2.66
N PHE A 374 6.81 -7.35 3.11
CA PHE A 374 6.24 -6.36 2.21
C PHE A 374 7.29 -5.73 1.30
N ASN A 375 8.46 -5.34 1.83
CA ASN A 375 9.54 -4.75 1.04
C ASN A 375 10.10 -5.74 0.02
N GLY A 376 10.30 -7.01 0.39
CA GLY A 376 10.73 -8.07 -0.52
C GLY A 376 9.74 -8.22 -1.69
N LEU A 377 8.44 -8.32 -1.37
CA LEU A 377 7.36 -8.40 -2.36
C LEU A 377 7.38 -7.20 -3.34
N CYS A 378 7.52 -5.98 -2.80
CA CYS A 378 7.60 -4.77 -3.61
C CYS A 378 8.83 -4.77 -4.53
N LEU A 379 10.00 -5.10 -4.00
CA LEU A 379 11.25 -5.10 -4.76
C LEU A 379 11.22 -6.12 -5.90
N ASP A 380 10.64 -7.30 -5.68
CA ASP A 380 10.53 -8.32 -6.72
C ASP A 380 9.56 -7.90 -7.82
N PHE A 381 8.38 -7.40 -7.45
CA PHE A 381 7.39 -6.95 -8.42
C PHE A 381 7.86 -5.73 -9.23
N LEU A 382 8.36 -4.70 -8.56
CA LEU A 382 8.77 -3.44 -9.19
C LEU A 382 10.00 -3.58 -10.11
N ALA A 383 10.78 -4.65 -9.97
CA ALA A 383 11.93 -4.97 -10.78
C ALA A 383 11.69 -6.12 -11.76
N ASP A 384 10.45 -6.56 -11.97
CA ASP A 384 10.07 -7.68 -12.83
C ASP A 384 10.79 -9.00 -12.50
N ARG A 385 11.10 -9.23 -11.20
CA ARG A 385 11.70 -10.48 -10.73
C ARG A 385 10.64 -11.55 -10.48
N GLU A 386 11.10 -12.78 -10.33
CA GLU A 386 10.23 -13.88 -9.91
C GLU A 386 9.71 -13.63 -8.51
N MET A 387 8.39 -13.78 -8.34
CA MET A 387 7.72 -13.52 -7.07
C MET A 387 7.88 -14.72 -6.12
N ASP A 388 8.22 -14.45 -4.87
CA ASP A 388 8.28 -15.49 -3.83
C ASP A 388 6.89 -16.05 -3.54
N GLN A 389 6.67 -17.30 -3.95
CA GLN A 389 5.39 -17.99 -3.80
C GLN A 389 5.06 -18.33 -2.33
N SER A 390 6.04 -18.26 -1.41
CA SER A 390 5.83 -18.54 0.01
C SER A 390 5.17 -17.38 0.77
N LEU A 391 5.10 -16.19 0.17
CA LEU A 391 4.59 -14.98 0.83
C LEU A 391 3.07 -14.97 1.03
N GLY A 392 2.31 -15.82 0.33
CA GLY A 392 0.86 -15.89 0.45
C GLY A 392 0.21 -16.78 -0.60
N GLN A 393 -1.12 -16.66 -0.71
CA GLN A 393 -1.90 -17.37 -1.73
C GLN A 393 -2.02 -16.48 -2.98
N TRP A 394 -1.47 -16.94 -4.08
CA TRP A 394 -1.43 -16.20 -5.35
C TRP A 394 -2.65 -16.49 -6.23
N VAL A 395 -3.15 -15.46 -6.93
CA VAL A 395 -4.27 -15.53 -7.87
C VAL A 395 -3.93 -14.86 -9.20
#